data_ed54cfed82dd1aad40b33cc25eafcf66
#
_entry.id   ed54cfed82dd1aad40b33cc25eafcf66
#
_cell.length_a   1.000
_cell.length_b   1.000
_cell.length_c   1.000
_cell.angle_alpha   90.00
_cell.angle_beta   90.00
_cell.angle_gamma   90.00
#
_symmetry.space_group_name_H-M   'P 1'
#
loop_
_entity.id
_entity.type
_entity.pdbx_description
1 polymer ?
#
loop_
_entity_poly.entity_id
_entity_poly.type
_entity_poly.pdbx_seq_one_letter_code
_entity_poly.pdbx_strand_id
1 'polypeptide(L)'
;MKSAKRIAATALAVLLIMPSTAVSADEPSKETENNRLVTEYYSPELTEPMIIDATETVASAGNEPTVGAKAFVLMDVATGAVLYEQNSHERLAPASITKIMSLLLVMEAVEAGQFSVDTVLTASEHACSMGGSQIWLEPGEQMSVHDLLKATVVGSANDATVVLGEAIAGSEEGFVAMMNERAADLGLNDTCFVNSTGLDADGHFTSAYDIAVMSSALIKHELIKEYSTIWMDSLRNGQSELVNTNKLVKFYEGCTGLKTGTTSKAGACLSATAVKQGTELVAVVMGASNSNDRFNGARKLLNYGFANWATVTVSPESSQLQPIKVKKGDRSEVGLAAGEQSFLVEKSKVKSIELITELPESLTAPIYDGQQVGVTRVTVDGEEIGTVKVIANGSVGRMNFAKAFLKVLKNYFFM
;
A
#
# COMPACT_ATOMS: atom_id res chain seq x y z
N MET A 1 -69.47 22.91 -16.89
CA MET A 1 -70.13 21.66 -17.28
C MET A 1 -69.33 20.48 -16.81
N LYS A 2 -69.98 19.56 -16.02
CA LYS A 2 -69.63 18.19 -15.66
C LYS A 2 -68.32 17.98 -14.86
N SER A 3 -68.36 17.89 -13.57
CA SER A 3 -68.89 16.89 -12.62
C SER A 3 -67.88 15.80 -12.31
N ALA A 4 -67.20 15.94 -11.15
CA ALA A 4 -66.33 14.95 -10.49
C ALA A 4 -67.17 14.05 -9.58
N LYS A 5 -66.98 12.75 -9.62
CA LYS A 5 -67.51 11.83 -8.61
C LYS A 5 -66.37 11.23 -7.79
N ARG A 6 -66.44 11.46 -6.48
CA ARG A 6 -65.69 10.77 -5.44
C ARG A 6 -66.22 9.37 -5.26
N ILE A 7 -65.38 8.36 -5.16
CA ILE A 7 -65.73 7.03 -4.65
C ILE A 7 -64.89 6.80 -3.41
N ALA A 8 -65.55 6.67 -2.27
CA ALA A 8 -64.98 6.24 -1.00
C ALA A 8 -65.01 4.71 -0.97
N ALA A 9 -63.89 4.10 -0.69
CA ALA A 9 -63.74 2.66 -0.41
C ALA A 9 -63.61 2.44 1.09
N THR A 10 -64.58 1.84 1.70
CA THR A 10 -64.60 1.41 3.10
C THR A 10 -63.85 0.11 3.24
N ALA A 11 -62.77 0.07 4.04
CA ALA A 11 -62.03 -1.15 4.37
C ALA A 11 -62.68 -1.83 5.58
N LEU A 12 -63.17 -3.03 5.38
CA LEU A 12 -63.77 -3.92 6.41
C LEU A 12 -62.59 -4.71 7.05
N ALA A 13 -62.34 -4.48 8.34
CA ALA A 13 -61.37 -5.26 9.11
C ALA A 13 -62.06 -6.57 9.57
N VAL A 14 -61.58 -7.71 9.06
CA VAL A 14 -61.96 -9.04 9.56
C VAL A 14 -60.90 -9.48 10.56
N LEU A 15 -61.28 -9.57 11.83
CA LEU A 15 -60.49 -10.09 12.94
C LEU A 15 -60.57 -11.63 12.90
N LEU A 16 -59.51 -12.30 12.44
CA LEU A 16 -59.38 -13.76 12.54
C LEU A 16 -58.61 -14.11 13.83
N ILE A 17 -59.33 -14.65 14.80
CA ILE A 17 -58.78 -15.27 16.00
C ILE A 17 -58.26 -16.67 15.60
N MET A 18 -56.93 -16.87 15.65
CA MET A 18 -56.33 -18.20 15.54
C MET A 18 -55.94 -18.71 16.95
N PRO A 19 -56.08 -20.01 17.23
CA PRO A 19 -55.75 -20.55 18.52
C PRO A 19 -54.23 -20.63 18.70
N SER A 20 -53.74 -20.28 19.89
CA SER A 20 -52.33 -20.44 20.29
C SER A 20 -51.98 -21.91 20.44
N THR A 21 -51.22 -22.47 19.52
CA THR A 21 -50.48 -23.68 19.75
C THR A 21 -49.12 -23.27 20.30
N ALA A 22 -48.80 -23.70 21.51
CA ALA A 22 -47.50 -23.58 22.11
C ALA A 22 -46.49 -24.39 21.26
N VAL A 23 -45.65 -23.69 20.53
CA VAL A 23 -44.47 -24.29 19.91
C VAL A 23 -43.38 -24.30 20.97
N SER A 24 -42.89 -25.51 21.33
CA SER A 24 -41.73 -25.69 22.16
C SER A 24 -40.55 -24.99 21.52
N ALA A 25 -39.86 -24.15 22.27
CA ALA A 25 -38.64 -23.53 21.79
C ALA A 25 -37.57 -24.66 21.65
N ASP A 26 -37.27 -25.04 20.42
CA ASP A 26 -36.07 -25.80 20.12
C ASP A 26 -34.88 -24.90 20.43
N GLU A 27 -33.94 -25.42 21.18
CA GLU A 27 -32.64 -24.76 21.39
C GLU A 27 -31.99 -24.50 20.02
N PRO A 28 -31.45 -23.31 19.77
CA PRO A 28 -30.79 -23.02 18.49
C PRO A 28 -29.59 -23.96 18.32
N SER A 29 -29.48 -24.56 17.14
CA SER A 29 -28.34 -25.41 16.78
C SER A 29 -27.04 -24.63 16.95
N LYS A 30 -25.95 -25.29 17.32
CA LYS A 30 -24.62 -24.66 17.47
C LYS A 30 -24.17 -23.86 16.25
N GLU A 31 -24.63 -24.21 15.04
CA GLU A 31 -24.39 -23.47 13.81
C GLU A 31 -25.04 -22.08 13.79
N THR A 32 -26.22 -21.94 14.39
CA THR A 32 -26.91 -20.64 14.45
C THR A 32 -26.28 -19.71 15.47
N GLU A 33 -25.72 -20.29 16.55
CA GLU A 33 -24.98 -19.54 17.57
C GLU A 33 -23.62 -19.03 17.05
N ASN A 34 -22.89 -19.86 16.30
CA ASN A 34 -21.63 -19.45 15.66
C ASN A 34 -21.82 -18.34 14.63
N ASN A 35 -22.86 -18.43 13.78
CA ASN A 35 -23.17 -17.34 12.82
C ASN A 35 -23.57 -16.05 13.54
N ARG A 36 -24.26 -16.13 14.68
CA ARG A 36 -24.63 -14.94 15.47
C ARG A 36 -23.40 -14.30 16.13
N LEU A 37 -22.47 -15.10 16.64
CA LEU A 37 -21.23 -14.63 17.25
C LEU A 37 -20.30 -13.98 16.23
N VAL A 38 -20.21 -14.51 15.02
CA VAL A 38 -19.46 -13.90 13.91
C VAL A 38 -20.01 -12.53 13.55
N THR A 39 -21.33 -12.36 13.52
CA THR A 39 -21.97 -11.07 13.22
C THR A 39 -21.80 -10.06 14.37
N GLU A 40 -21.81 -10.49 15.61
CA GLU A 40 -21.66 -9.60 16.79
C GLU A 40 -20.23 -9.11 17.00
N TYR A 41 -19.19 -9.90 16.64
CA TYR A 41 -17.77 -9.50 16.78
C TYR A 41 -17.25 -8.60 15.65
N TYR A 42 -17.92 -8.59 14.51
CA TYR A 42 -17.61 -7.69 13.39
C TYR A 42 -18.13 -6.24 13.56
N SER A 43 -18.51 -5.92 14.81
CA SER A 43 -19.34 -5.04 15.04
C SER A 43 -19.43 -3.58 15.21
N PRO A 44 -19.02 -2.81 16.09
CA PRO A 44 -19.46 -1.41 16.19
C PRO A 44 -18.89 -0.56 15.05
N GLU A 45 -17.72 -0.88 14.49
CA GLU A 45 -17.06 -0.08 13.47
C GLU A 45 -17.71 -0.14 12.09
N LEU A 46 -18.38 -1.25 11.75
CA LEU A 46 -19.05 -1.42 10.47
C LEU A 46 -20.46 -0.83 10.44
N THR A 47 -21.12 -0.75 11.57
CA THR A 47 -22.48 -0.26 11.70
C THR A 47 -22.59 1.25 11.83
N GLU A 48 -21.51 1.94 12.26
CA GLU A 48 -21.53 3.40 12.27
C GLU A 48 -21.43 3.94 10.84
N PRO A 49 -22.39 4.77 10.40
CA PRO A 49 -22.28 5.42 9.11
C PRO A 49 -21.04 6.31 9.12
N MET A 50 -20.21 6.20 8.08
CA MET A 50 -19.15 7.18 7.86
C MET A 50 -19.83 8.53 7.58
N ILE A 51 -19.76 9.45 8.54
CA ILE A 51 -20.25 10.81 8.34
C ILE A 51 -19.25 11.49 7.41
N ILE A 52 -19.57 11.53 6.14
CA ILE A 52 -18.87 12.35 5.16
C ILE A 52 -19.40 13.77 5.37
N ASP A 53 -18.57 14.64 5.94
CA ASP A 53 -18.93 16.06 5.98
C ASP A 53 -18.93 16.61 4.55
N ALA A 54 -20.11 16.65 3.95
CA ALA A 54 -20.33 17.13 2.59
C ALA A 54 -20.04 18.65 2.45
N THR A 55 -19.85 19.34 3.57
CA THR A 55 -19.53 20.78 3.60
C THR A 55 -18.03 21.05 3.52
N GLU A 56 -17.16 20.01 3.58
CA GLU A 56 -15.75 20.22 3.37
C GLU A 56 -15.50 20.67 1.94
N THR A 57 -15.28 21.96 1.81
CA THR A 57 -14.70 22.59 0.63
C THR A 57 -13.50 21.79 0.16
N VAL A 58 -13.44 21.51 -1.14
CA VAL A 58 -12.25 21.00 -1.81
C VAL A 58 -11.04 21.71 -1.21
N ALA A 59 -10.07 20.96 -0.67
CA ALA A 59 -8.87 21.55 -0.07
C ALA A 59 -8.29 22.51 -1.09
N SER A 60 -8.39 23.81 -0.79
CA SER A 60 -7.78 24.82 -1.64
C SER A 60 -6.28 24.77 -1.41
N ALA A 61 -5.51 24.91 -2.48
CA ALA A 61 -4.07 24.98 -2.40
C ALA A 61 -3.65 25.97 -1.31
N GLY A 62 -2.81 25.54 -0.36
CA GLY A 62 -2.27 26.38 0.71
C GLY A 62 -2.96 26.29 2.08
N ASN A 63 -4.09 25.58 2.24
CA ASN A 63 -4.71 25.39 3.56
C ASN A 63 -4.30 24.05 4.18
N GLU A 64 -3.48 24.10 5.23
CA GLU A 64 -3.09 22.91 6.00
C GLU A 64 -4.32 22.26 6.69
N PRO A 65 -4.51 20.94 6.56
CA PRO A 65 -5.65 20.26 7.14
C PRO A 65 -5.51 20.11 8.65
N THR A 66 -6.62 20.34 9.39
CA THR A 66 -6.69 19.98 10.80
C THR A 66 -7.11 18.52 10.94
N VAL A 67 -6.28 17.70 11.59
CA VAL A 67 -6.49 16.27 11.83
C VAL A 67 -6.64 15.99 13.31
N GLY A 68 -7.75 15.39 13.71
CA GLY A 68 -8.06 15.04 15.11
C GLY A 68 -7.39 13.72 15.54
N ALA A 69 -6.06 13.70 15.64
CA ALA A 69 -5.28 12.54 16.04
C ALA A 69 -4.05 12.95 16.84
N LYS A 70 -3.42 11.97 17.53
CA LYS A 70 -2.16 12.21 18.26
C LYS A 70 -1.00 12.46 17.32
N ALA A 71 -0.88 11.63 16.28
CA ALA A 71 0.17 11.72 15.28
C ALA A 71 -0.39 11.42 13.90
N PHE A 72 0.16 12.07 12.87
CA PHE A 72 -0.16 11.78 11.49
C PHE A 72 1.00 12.15 10.54
N VAL A 73 1.00 11.56 9.36
CA VAL A 73 1.89 11.91 8.26
C VAL A 73 1.20 11.68 6.92
N LEU A 74 1.50 12.55 5.97
CA LEU A 74 1.21 12.40 4.55
C LEU A 74 2.53 12.31 3.80
N MET A 75 2.73 11.24 3.02
CA MET A 75 3.98 10.97 2.31
C MET A 75 3.68 10.57 0.85
N ASP A 76 4.54 10.99 -0.07
CA ASP A 76 4.55 10.51 -1.45
C ASP A 76 5.24 9.15 -1.52
N VAL A 77 4.55 8.15 -2.10
CA VAL A 77 5.02 6.76 -2.14
C VAL A 77 6.26 6.58 -3.01
N ALA A 78 6.35 7.33 -4.12
CA ALA A 78 7.41 7.17 -5.10
C ALA A 78 8.75 7.73 -4.60
N THR A 79 8.73 8.89 -3.94
CA THR A 79 9.92 9.61 -3.50
C THR A 79 10.22 9.45 -2.00
N GLY A 80 9.24 9.06 -1.19
CA GLY A 80 9.33 9.05 0.27
C GLY A 80 9.28 10.44 0.90
N ALA A 81 8.98 11.48 0.13
CA ALA A 81 8.91 12.84 0.64
C ALA A 81 7.70 13.04 1.54
N VAL A 82 7.94 13.64 2.73
CA VAL A 82 6.88 14.03 3.65
C VAL A 82 6.26 15.34 3.18
N LEU A 83 4.95 15.35 2.98
CA LEU A 83 4.19 16.51 2.50
C LEU A 83 3.55 17.31 3.63
N TYR A 84 3.13 16.62 4.67
CA TYR A 84 2.55 17.21 5.87
C TYR A 84 2.59 16.23 7.03
N GLU A 85 2.91 16.69 8.24
CA GLU A 85 3.02 15.82 9.41
C GLU A 85 2.77 16.56 10.72
N GLN A 86 2.43 15.79 11.74
CA GLN A 86 2.41 16.25 13.14
C GLN A 86 2.78 15.08 14.04
N ASN A 87 3.74 15.29 14.94
CA ASN A 87 4.22 14.28 15.89
C ASN A 87 4.55 12.92 15.23
N SER A 88 4.97 12.94 13.96
CA SER A 88 5.08 11.73 13.12
C SER A 88 6.05 10.69 13.65
N HIS A 89 7.02 11.07 14.48
CA HIS A 89 8.00 10.21 15.16
C HIS A 89 7.62 9.84 16.60
N GLU A 90 6.41 10.23 17.08
CA GLU A 90 5.93 9.82 18.40
C GLU A 90 5.68 8.30 18.41
N ARG A 91 6.27 7.60 19.40
CA ARG A 91 6.10 6.16 19.60
C ARG A 91 4.75 5.86 20.21
N LEU A 92 3.87 5.25 19.44
CA LEU A 92 2.51 4.91 19.81
C LEU A 92 2.24 3.42 19.60
N ALA A 93 1.26 2.88 20.33
CA ALA A 93 0.77 1.53 20.07
C ALA A 93 0.11 1.48 18.67
N PRO A 94 0.49 0.51 17.82
CA PRO A 94 0.03 0.47 16.42
C PRO A 94 -1.35 -0.18 16.23
N ALA A 95 -1.81 -1.03 17.17
CA ALA A 95 -2.91 -1.94 16.90
C ALA A 95 -2.66 -2.74 15.60
N SER A 96 -3.72 -3.15 14.87
CA SER A 96 -3.60 -3.98 13.67
C SER A 96 -2.94 -3.32 12.45
N ILE A 97 -2.51 -2.04 12.52
CA ILE A 97 -1.64 -1.50 11.45
C ILE A 97 -0.24 -2.14 11.49
N THR A 98 0.14 -2.86 12.58
CA THR A 98 1.27 -3.79 12.65
C THR A 98 1.30 -4.76 11.47
N LYS A 99 0.13 -5.23 11.02
CA LYS A 99 0.00 -6.19 9.92
C LYS A 99 0.52 -5.68 8.58
N ILE A 100 0.80 -4.38 8.46
CA ILE A 100 1.49 -3.82 7.28
C ILE A 100 2.87 -4.46 7.13
N MET A 101 3.65 -4.58 8.22
CA MET A 101 4.94 -5.30 8.20
C MET A 101 4.75 -6.79 7.96
N SER A 102 3.77 -7.41 8.61
CA SER A 102 3.47 -8.83 8.39
C SER A 102 3.14 -9.12 6.92
N LEU A 103 2.28 -8.29 6.31
CA LEU A 103 1.91 -8.40 4.90
C LEU A 103 3.09 -8.09 3.96
N LEU A 104 3.98 -7.15 4.31
CA LEU A 104 5.19 -6.87 3.54
C LEU A 104 6.06 -8.13 3.44
N LEU A 105 6.35 -8.78 4.56
CA LEU A 105 7.12 -10.03 4.57
C LEU A 105 6.42 -11.16 3.81
N VAL A 106 5.07 -11.23 3.87
CA VAL A 106 4.31 -12.23 3.08
C VAL A 106 4.44 -11.95 1.58
N MET A 107 4.34 -10.68 1.15
CA MET A 107 4.53 -10.33 -0.27
C MET A 107 5.95 -10.67 -0.74
N GLU A 108 6.97 -10.32 0.05
CA GLU A 108 8.36 -10.64 -0.24
C GLU A 108 8.60 -12.16 -0.33
N ALA A 109 7.97 -12.96 0.55
CA ALA A 109 8.06 -14.43 0.52
C ALA A 109 7.40 -15.04 -0.73
N VAL A 110 6.25 -14.50 -1.16
CA VAL A 110 5.58 -14.91 -2.42
C VAL A 110 6.45 -14.58 -3.63
N GLU A 111 6.99 -13.38 -3.70
CA GLU A 111 7.88 -12.94 -4.81
C GLU A 111 9.19 -13.74 -4.85
N ALA A 112 9.73 -14.11 -3.69
CA ALA A 112 10.89 -14.99 -3.59
C ALA A 112 10.58 -16.46 -3.95
N GLY A 113 9.31 -16.79 -4.18
CA GLY A 113 8.87 -18.17 -4.53
C GLY A 113 8.92 -19.14 -3.34
N GLN A 114 8.92 -18.66 -2.11
CA GLN A 114 8.88 -19.50 -0.92
C GLN A 114 7.55 -20.31 -0.87
N PHE A 115 6.45 -19.68 -1.26
CA PHE A 115 5.16 -20.30 -1.55
C PHE A 115 4.38 -19.45 -2.56
N SER A 116 3.34 -20.04 -3.18
CA SER A 116 2.42 -19.32 -4.05
C SER A 116 1.11 -18.99 -3.32
N VAL A 117 0.29 -18.14 -3.91
CA VAL A 117 -1.06 -17.83 -3.36
C VAL A 117 -1.98 -19.07 -3.31
N ASP A 118 -1.73 -20.08 -4.16
CA ASP A 118 -2.49 -21.33 -4.18
C ASP A 118 -1.97 -22.38 -3.17
N THR A 119 -0.83 -22.10 -2.51
CA THR A 119 -0.29 -22.97 -1.48
C THR A 119 -1.27 -23.11 -0.33
N VAL A 120 -1.55 -24.34 0.09
CA VAL A 120 -2.44 -24.61 1.23
C VAL A 120 -1.61 -24.75 2.49
N LEU A 121 -1.94 -23.92 3.49
CA LEU A 121 -1.31 -23.91 4.81
C LEU A 121 -2.24 -24.53 5.84
N THR A 122 -1.67 -25.04 6.94
CA THR A 122 -2.41 -25.68 8.02
C THR A 122 -2.34 -24.80 9.26
N ALA A 123 -3.48 -24.49 9.84
CA ALA A 123 -3.56 -23.67 11.06
C ALA A 123 -3.03 -24.43 12.29
N SER A 124 -2.13 -23.80 13.03
CA SER A 124 -1.58 -24.33 14.27
C SER A 124 -2.53 -24.06 15.46
N GLU A 125 -2.35 -24.79 16.57
CA GLU A 125 -3.05 -24.50 17.82
C GLU A 125 -2.76 -23.06 18.30
N HIS A 126 -1.52 -22.57 18.09
CA HIS A 126 -1.12 -21.22 18.46
C HIS A 126 -1.90 -20.18 17.64
N ALA A 127 -1.92 -20.31 16.33
CA ALA A 127 -2.68 -19.40 15.46
C ALA A 127 -4.17 -19.35 15.82
N CYS A 128 -4.77 -20.52 16.10
CA CYS A 128 -6.19 -20.62 16.49
C CYS A 128 -6.49 -20.06 17.89
N SER A 129 -5.46 -19.88 18.74
CA SER A 129 -5.61 -19.30 20.08
C SER A 129 -5.61 -17.77 20.10
N MET A 130 -5.38 -17.12 18.95
CA MET A 130 -5.31 -15.67 18.88
C MET A 130 -6.62 -15.02 19.28
N GLY A 131 -6.51 -13.90 20.00
CA GLY A 131 -7.65 -13.04 20.33
C GLY A 131 -7.87 -11.93 19.28
N GLY A 132 -8.90 -11.12 19.47
CA GLY A 132 -9.23 -9.98 18.62
C GLY A 132 -9.95 -10.39 17.33
N SER A 133 -9.68 -9.71 16.21
CA SER A 133 -10.29 -10.04 14.93
C SER A 133 -9.80 -11.38 14.41
N GLN A 134 -10.71 -12.26 14.01
CA GLN A 134 -10.41 -13.64 13.61
C GLN A 134 -11.37 -14.10 12.51
N ILE A 135 -10.97 -15.11 11.76
CA ILE A 135 -11.86 -15.91 10.93
C ILE A 135 -12.20 -17.25 11.56
N TRP A 136 -11.82 -17.42 12.84
CA TRP A 136 -12.10 -18.60 13.66
C TRP A 136 -11.57 -19.90 13.03
N LEU A 137 -10.26 -19.91 12.72
CA LEU A 137 -9.58 -21.13 12.26
C LEU A 137 -9.59 -22.18 13.36
N GLU A 138 -9.83 -23.44 12.96
CA GLU A 138 -9.70 -24.59 13.85
C GLU A 138 -8.30 -25.21 13.72
N PRO A 139 -7.73 -25.77 14.81
CA PRO A 139 -6.46 -26.47 14.74
C PRO A 139 -6.48 -27.58 13.68
N GLY A 140 -5.52 -27.54 12.75
CA GLY A 140 -5.47 -28.46 11.62
C GLY A 140 -6.33 -28.07 10.42
N GLU A 141 -7.11 -26.99 10.48
CA GLU A 141 -7.83 -26.47 9.31
C GLU A 141 -6.83 -26.07 8.22
N GLN A 142 -7.18 -26.39 6.98
CA GLN A 142 -6.36 -26.08 5.81
C GLN A 142 -6.99 -24.95 5.01
N MET A 143 -6.20 -23.93 4.68
CA MET A 143 -6.65 -22.78 3.90
C MET A 143 -5.55 -22.31 2.94
N SER A 144 -5.94 -21.82 1.76
CA SER A 144 -4.98 -21.27 0.80
C SER A 144 -4.37 -19.97 1.29
N VAL A 145 -3.12 -19.68 0.88
CA VAL A 145 -2.49 -18.37 1.12
C VAL A 145 -3.37 -17.25 0.59
N HIS A 146 -4.05 -17.45 -0.54
CA HIS A 146 -5.01 -16.49 -1.09
C HIS A 146 -6.12 -16.15 -0.09
N ASP A 147 -6.77 -17.12 0.51
CA ASP A 147 -7.85 -16.90 1.46
C ASP A 147 -7.35 -16.32 2.79
N LEU A 148 -6.16 -16.76 3.25
CA LEU A 148 -5.50 -16.19 4.43
C LEU A 148 -5.11 -14.72 4.23
N LEU A 149 -4.65 -14.35 3.02
CA LEU A 149 -4.39 -12.96 2.66
C LEU A 149 -5.68 -12.13 2.66
N LYS A 150 -6.78 -12.64 2.07
CA LYS A 150 -8.09 -11.97 2.15
C LYS A 150 -8.51 -11.76 3.59
N ALA A 151 -8.42 -12.80 4.43
CA ALA A 151 -8.76 -12.71 5.84
C ALA A 151 -7.93 -11.65 6.58
N THR A 152 -6.62 -11.61 6.34
CA THR A 152 -5.67 -10.68 6.99
C THR A 152 -5.89 -9.24 6.55
N VAL A 153 -6.07 -9.00 5.25
CA VAL A 153 -6.18 -7.66 4.68
C VAL A 153 -7.57 -7.08 4.90
N VAL A 154 -8.61 -7.81 4.50
CA VAL A 154 -10.00 -7.35 4.52
C VAL A 154 -10.59 -7.43 5.92
N GLY A 155 -10.49 -8.60 6.56
CA GLY A 155 -11.05 -8.89 7.88
C GLY A 155 -10.12 -8.54 9.05
N SER A 156 -8.86 -8.24 8.78
CA SER A 156 -7.85 -8.00 9.83
C SER A 156 -7.60 -9.21 10.74
N ALA A 157 -7.84 -10.44 10.26
CA ALA A 157 -7.79 -11.66 11.03
C ALA A 157 -6.41 -11.95 11.64
N ASN A 158 -6.35 -12.11 12.97
CA ASN A 158 -5.10 -12.37 13.69
C ASN A 158 -4.64 -13.80 13.49
N ASP A 159 -5.55 -14.76 13.58
CA ASP A 159 -5.31 -16.18 13.32
C ASP A 159 -4.71 -16.41 11.92
N ALA A 160 -5.30 -15.87 10.88
CA ALA A 160 -4.78 -15.94 9.52
C ALA A 160 -3.38 -15.29 9.38
N THR A 161 -3.15 -14.16 10.08
CA THR A 161 -1.84 -13.48 10.07
C THR A 161 -0.75 -14.37 10.67
N VAL A 162 -1.05 -15.03 11.79
CA VAL A 162 -0.10 -15.93 12.47
C VAL A 162 0.19 -17.16 11.61
N VAL A 163 -0.82 -17.78 10.97
CA VAL A 163 -0.59 -18.91 10.02
C VAL A 163 0.37 -18.53 8.91
N LEU A 164 0.19 -17.34 8.32
CA LEU A 164 1.10 -16.84 7.26
C LEU A 164 2.52 -16.63 7.80
N GLY A 165 2.66 -16.04 9.00
CA GLY A 165 3.95 -15.82 9.63
C GLY A 165 4.68 -17.11 9.99
N GLU A 166 3.97 -18.08 10.58
CA GLU A 166 4.51 -19.41 10.91
C GLU A 166 4.97 -20.16 9.65
N ALA A 167 4.26 -20.02 8.53
CA ALA A 167 4.67 -20.63 7.26
C ALA A 167 5.98 -20.06 6.71
N ILE A 168 6.31 -18.80 7.01
CA ILE A 168 7.54 -18.15 6.58
C ILE A 168 8.71 -18.50 7.51
N ALA A 169 8.49 -18.41 8.82
CA ALA A 169 9.56 -18.41 9.82
C ALA A 169 9.56 -19.64 10.75
N GLY A 170 8.57 -20.53 10.60
CA GLY A 170 8.42 -21.73 11.45
C GLY A 170 7.73 -21.48 12.79
N SER A 171 7.69 -20.23 13.28
CA SER A 171 6.93 -19.81 14.47
C SER A 171 6.63 -18.32 14.42
N GLU A 172 5.68 -17.84 15.26
CA GLU A 172 5.39 -16.41 15.39
C GLU A 172 6.61 -15.66 15.94
N GLU A 173 7.35 -16.21 16.90
CA GLU A 173 8.55 -15.59 17.46
C GLU A 173 9.63 -15.40 16.38
N GLY A 174 9.84 -16.42 15.53
CA GLY A 174 10.73 -16.34 14.38
C GLY A 174 10.29 -15.25 13.39
N PHE A 175 8.98 -15.18 13.14
CA PHE A 175 8.41 -14.16 12.26
C PHE A 175 8.55 -12.75 12.83
N VAL A 176 8.33 -12.54 14.12
CA VAL A 176 8.55 -11.25 14.80
C VAL A 176 10.01 -10.83 14.75
N ALA A 177 10.94 -11.78 14.86
CA ALA A 177 12.37 -11.49 14.68
C ALA A 177 12.64 -10.96 13.26
N MET A 178 12.07 -11.59 12.22
CA MET A 178 12.17 -11.11 10.83
C MET A 178 11.50 -9.73 10.64
N MET A 179 10.35 -9.48 11.29
CA MET A 179 9.70 -8.15 11.26
C MET A 179 10.62 -7.05 11.81
N ASN A 180 11.33 -7.30 12.92
CA ASN A 180 12.26 -6.34 13.50
C ASN A 180 13.54 -6.18 12.67
N GLU A 181 14.05 -7.25 12.06
CA GLU A 181 15.15 -7.18 11.11
C GLU A 181 14.78 -6.32 9.89
N ARG A 182 13.59 -6.58 9.32
CA ARG A 182 13.10 -5.80 8.19
C ARG A 182 12.83 -4.34 8.54
N ALA A 183 12.39 -4.07 9.77
CA ALA A 183 12.26 -2.71 10.28
C ALA A 183 13.61 -1.99 10.32
N ALA A 184 14.67 -2.67 10.76
CA ALA A 184 16.04 -2.13 10.76
C ALA A 184 16.54 -1.87 9.33
N ASP A 185 16.30 -2.78 8.38
CA ASP A 185 16.66 -2.61 6.96
C ASP A 185 15.98 -1.41 6.31
N LEU A 186 14.73 -1.15 6.70
CA LEU A 186 13.97 0.02 6.24
C LEU A 186 14.32 1.31 6.99
N GLY A 187 15.17 1.25 8.01
CA GLY A 187 15.56 2.40 8.83
C GLY A 187 14.48 2.89 9.79
N LEU A 188 13.57 2.01 10.24
CA LEU A 188 12.44 2.34 11.12
C LEU A 188 12.91 2.45 12.56
N ASN A 189 13.38 3.63 12.96
CA ASN A 189 14.02 3.85 14.26
C ASN A 189 13.04 3.98 15.44
N ASP A 190 11.75 4.17 15.14
CA ASP A 190 10.71 4.34 16.13
C ASP A 190 9.76 3.13 16.21
N THR A 191 10.25 1.95 15.75
CA THR A 191 9.44 0.73 15.67
C THR A 191 10.08 -0.43 16.43
N CYS A 192 9.24 -1.15 17.18
CA CYS A 192 9.59 -2.42 17.79
C CYS A 192 8.36 -3.33 17.78
N PHE A 193 8.47 -4.50 17.18
CA PHE A 193 7.43 -5.51 17.14
C PHE A 193 7.65 -6.56 18.23
N VAL A 194 6.56 -6.93 18.93
CA VAL A 194 6.53 -7.99 19.96
C VAL A 194 5.60 -9.13 19.53
N ASN A 195 4.65 -8.85 18.63
CA ASN A 195 3.78 -9.84 18.00
C ASN A 195 3.51 -9.43 16.54
N SER A 196 2.97 -10.35 15.77
CA SER A 196 2.72 -10.18 14.33
C SER A 196 1.41 -9.46 14.00
N THR A 197 0.52 -9.28 14.98
CA THR A 197 -0.89 -8.91 14.77
C THR A 197 -1.24 -7.52 15.25
N GLY A 198 -0.49 -6.96 16.20
CA GLY A 198 -0.73 -5.66 16.80
C GLY A 198 -1.62 -5.70 18.04
N LEU A 199 -1.76 -6.85 18.68
CA LEU A 199 -2.33 -6.93 20.03
C LEU A 199 -1.46 -6.14 20.99
N ASP A 200 -2.10 -5.45 21.96
CA ASP A 200 -1.40 -4.62 22.93
C ASP A 200 -0.40 -5.45 23.75
N ALA A 201 0.88 -5.07 23.70
CA ALA A 201 1.95 -5.66 24.47
C ALA A 201 2.95 -4.59 24.92
N ASP A 202 3.65 -4.84 26.01
CA ASP A 202 4.71 -3.94 26.46
C ASP A 202 5.89 -4.01 25.49
N GLY A 203 6.40 -2.86 25.09
CA GLY A 203 7.46 -2.76 24.11
C GLY A 203 7.00 -2.83 22.64
N HIS A 204 5.69 -3.01 22.37
CA HIS A 204 5.12 -3.00 21.03
C HIS A 204 4.70 -1.57 20.64
N PHE A 205 5.49 -0.94 19.78
CA PHE A 205 5.25 0.45 19.37
C PHE A 205 5.77 0.72 17.95
N THR A 206 5.27 1.77 17.36
CA THR A 206 5.73 2.33 16.07
C THR A 206 5.43 3.83 16.03
N SER A 207 5.78 4.49 14.93
CA SER A 207 5.44 5.89 14.66
C SER A 207 4.63 6.03 13.37
N ALA A 208 3.97 7.17 13.19
CA ALA A 208 3.23 7.44 11.95
C ALA A 208 4.18 7.48 10.74
N TYR A 209 5.39 8.02 10.91
CA TYR A 209 6.43 8.04 9.89
C TYR A 209 6.85 6.63 9.48
N ASP A 210 7.19 5.78 10.45
CA ASP A 210 7.62 4.41 10.18
C ASP A 210 6.52 3.58 9.50
N ILE A 211 5.25 3.78 9.91
CA ILE A 211 4.11 3.16 9.23
C ILE A 211 3.99 3.65 7.77
N ALA A 212 4.23 4.93 7.49
CA ALA A 212 4.19 5.43 6.12
C ALA A 212 5.29 4.82 5.26
N VAL A 213 6.50 4.65 5.79
CA VAL A 213 7.61 3.98 5.11
C VAL A 213 7.27 2.51 4.82
N MET A 214 6.77 1.76 5.83
CA MET A 214 6.32 0.37 5.63
C MET A 214 5.19 0.26 4.61
N SER A 215 4.22 1.17 4.68
CA SER A 215 3.09 1.21 3.74
C SER A 215 3.55 1.50 2.32
N SER A 216 4.52 2.41 2.15
CA SER A 216 5.13 2.72 0.86
C SER A 216 5.93 1.54 0.30
N ALA A 217 6.56 0.74 1.16
CA ALA A 217 7.21 -0.50 0.74
C ALA A 217 6.17 -1.53 0.31
N LEU A 218 5.14 -1.78 1.13
CA LEU A 218 4.11 -2.77 0.87
C LEU A 218 3.32 -2.49 -0.41
N ILE A 219 2.88 -1.24 -0.64
CA ILE A 219 2.01 -0.92 -1.78
C ILE A 219 2.71 -1.01 -3.14
N LYS A 220 4.05 -1.09 -3.17
CA LYS A 220 4.85 -1.33 -4.38
C LYS A 220 4.73 -2.76 -4.90
N HIS A 221 4.32 -3.71 -4.06
CA HIS A 221 4.01 -5.07 -4.47
C HIS A 221 2.61 -5.07 -5.10
N GLU A 222 2.52 -5.29 -6.42
CA GLU A 222 1.23 -5.21 -7.12
C GLU A 222 0.19 -6.20 -6.57
N LEU A 223 0.63 -7.37 -6.10
CA LEU A 223 -0.24 -8.40 -5.54
C LEU A 223 -1.07 -7.90 -4.33
N ILE A 224 -0.51 -7.03 -3.47
CA ILE A 224 -1.29 -6.55 -2.31
C ILE A 224 -2.51 -5.73 -2.72
N LYS A 225 -2.46 -5.04 -3.87
CA LYS A 225 -3.55 -4.22 -4.38
C LYS A 225 -4.78 -5.05 -4.75
N GLU A 226 -4.57 -6.33 -5.14
CA GLU A 226 -5.66 -7.26 -5.42
C GLU A 226 -6.50 -7.55 -4.17
N TYR A 227 -5.90 -7.50 -2.98
CA TYR A 227 -6.57 -7.74 -1.70
C TYR A 227 -7.02 -6.45 -1.03
N SER A 228 -6.17 -5.42 -1.01
CA SER A 228 -6.43 -4.19 -0.25
C SER A 228 -7.58 -3.35 -0.82
N THR A 229 -7.91 -3.54 -2.10
CA THR A 229 -9.03 -2.87 -2.77
C THR A 229 -10.36 -3.64 -2.70
N ILE A 230 -10.38 -4.86 -2.16
CA ILE A 230 -11.61 -5.61 -1.94
C ILE A 230 -12.48 -4.89 -0.90
N TRP A 231 -13.72 -4.55 -1.25
CA TRP A 231 -14.68 -4.01 -0.28
C TRP A 231 -15.40 -5.12 0.49
N MET A 232 -15.90 -6.12 -0.20
CA MET A 232 -16.60 -7.26 0.38
C MET A 232 -16.22 -8.54 -0.37
N ASP A 233 -16.02 -9.63 0.35
CA ASP A 233 -15.76 -10.96 -0.20
C ASP A 233 -16.21 -12.02 0.81
N SER A 234 -15.94 -13.28 0.56
CA SER A 234 -16.25 -14.40 1.45
C SER A 234 -15.16 -15.43 1.46
N LEU A 235 -15.16 -16.26 2.52
CA LEU A 235 -14.32 -17.43 2.69
C LEU A 235 -15.18 -18.68 2.79
N ARG A 236 -14.55 -19.85 2.73
CA ARG A 236 -15.22 -21.16 2.91
C ARG A 236 -16.47 -21.31 2.03
N ASN A 237 -16.33 -20.97 0.73
CA ASN A 237 -17.44 -21.04 -0.25
C ASN A 237 -18.70 -20.23 0.14
N GLY A 238 -18.50 -19.04 0.68
CA GLY A 238 -19.60 -18.14 1.05
C GLY A 238 -20.12 -18.30 2.48
N GLN A 239 -19.52 -19.18 3.29
CA GLN A 239 -19.95 -19.39 4.68
C GLN A 239 -19.48 -18.31 5.65
N SER A 240 -18.41 -17.59 5.31
CA SER A 240 -17.86 -16.49 6.13
C SER A 240 -17.74 -15.24 5.29
N GLU A 241 -18.53 -14.22 5.60
CA GLU A 241 -18.46 -12.93 4.91
C GLU A 241 -17.32 -12.08 5.43
N LEU A 242 -16.62 -11.40 4.52
CA LEU A 242 -15.60 -10.42 4.81
C LEU A 242 -16.04 -9.04 4.35
N VAL A 243 -15.90 -8.04 5.21
CA VAL A 243 -16.08 -6.63 4.88
C VAL A 243 -14.83 -5.86 5.25
N ASN A 244 -14.33 -5.05 4.32
CA ASN A 244 -13.10 -4.32 4.56
C ASN A 244 -13.26 -3.31 5.70
N THR A 245 -12.38 -3.42 6.68
CA THR A 245 -12.32 -2.49 7.80
C THR A 245 -11.93 -1.07 7.38
N ASN A 246 -11.27 -0.92 6.23
CA ASN A 246 -10.94 0.38 5.64
C ASN A 246 -12.09 0.89 4.75
N LYS A 247 -12.96 1.71 5.32
CA LYS A 247 -14.12 2.28 4.61
C LYS A 247 -13.73 3.17 3.41
N LEU A 248 -12.50 3.70 3.36
CA LEU A 248 -12.03 4.52 2.24
C LEU A 248 -11.97 3.73 0.93
N VAL A 249 -11.78 2.42 0.98
CA VAL A 249 -11.82 1.54 -0.21
C VAL A 249 -13.12 1.72 -0.99
N LYS A 250 -14.23 1.91 -0.30
CA LYS A 250 -15.54 2.14 -0.93
C LYS A 250 -15.87 3.61 -1.17
N PHE A 251 -15.43 4.51 -0.26
CA PHE A 251 -15.94 5.88 -0.18
C PHE A 251 -14.92 6.95 -0.58
N TYR A 252 -13.70 6.56 -0.98
CA TYR A 252 -12.68 7.50 -1.46
C TYR A 252 -12.15 7.06 -2.83
N GLU A 253 -12.41 7.86 -3.85
CA GLU A 253 -11.98 7.58 -5.22
C GLU A 253 -10.46 7.51 -5.33
N GLY A 254 -9.97 6.42 -5.92
CA GLY A 254 -8.53 6.15 -6.08
C GLY A 254 -7.88 5.50 -4.85
N CYS A 255 -8.64 5.12 -3.81
CA CYS A 255 -8.08 4.40 -2.65
C CYS A 255 -7.54 3.03 -3.09
N THR A 256 -6.28 2.75 -2.73
CA THR A 256 -5.57 1.49 -3.01
C THR A 256 -5.36 0.63 -1.75
N GLY A 257 -5.76 1.14 -0.58
CA GLY A 257 -5.67 0.39 0.68
C GLY A 257 -5.44 1.31 1.87
N LEU A 258 -4.78 0.91 2.96
CA LEU A 258 -4.18 -0.38 3.28
C LEU A 258 -4.83 -1.02 4.51
N LYS A 259 -4.61 -0.42 5.72
CA LYS A 259 -4.93 -1.12 6.96
C LYS A 259 -5.45 -0.19 8.05
N THR A 260 -6.47 -0.66 8.78
CA THR A 260 -6.96 -0.06 10.03
C THR A 260 -6.41 -0.79 11.25
N GLY A 261 -6.45 -0.13 12.39
CA GLY A 261 -6.16 -0.72 13.68
C GLY A 261 -6.92 -0.01 14.80
N THR A 262 -7.37 -0.75 15.80
CA THR A 262 -8.03 -0.19 16.98
C THR A 262 -7.76 -1.07 18.19
N THR A 263 -7.27 -0.46 19.26
CA THR A 263 -7.24 -1.03 20.60
C THR A 263 -7.52 0.08 21.61
N SER A 264 -7.79 -0.27 22.86
CA SER A 264 -7.99 0.74 23.92
C SER A 264 -6.75 1.59 24.16
N LYS A 265 -5.54 1.06 23.96
CA LYS A 265 -4.26 1.77 24.11
C LYS A 265 -3.92 2.61 22.90
N ALA A 266 -4.14 2.07 21.70
CA ALA A 266 -3.80 2.73 20.43
C ALA A 266 -4.79 3.84 20.04
N GLY A 267 -6.07 3.73 20.44
CA GLY A 267 -7.14 4.50 19.82
C GLY A 267 -7.41 4.04 18.39
N ALA A 268 -8.01 4.86 17.57
CA ALA A 268 -8.30 4.53 16.17
C ALA A 268 -7.11 4.93 15.27
N CYS A 269 -6.54 3.94 14.56
CA CYS A 269 -5.40 4.10 13.68
C CYS A 269 -5.76 3.69 12.23
N LEU A 270 -5.12 4.32 11.26
CA LEU A 270 -5.32 4.05 9.84
C LEU A 270 -4.04 4.36 9.06
N SER A 271 -3.63 3.44 8.19
CA SER A 271 -2.79 3.75 7.03
C SER A 271 -3.64 3.64 5.79
N ALA A 272 -3.81 4.73 5.06
CA ALA A 272 -4.58 4.79 3.83
C ALA A 272 -3.68 5.17 2.65
N THR A 273 -3.79 4.43 1.55
CA THR A 273 -3.10 4.76 0.30
C THR A 273 -4.11 5.09 -0.79
N ALA A 274 -3.74 6.00 -1.67
CA ALA A 274 -4.57 6.35 -2.81
C ALA A 274 -3.71 6.83 -3.98
N VAL A 275 -4.20 6.62 -5.20
CA VAL A 275 -3.55 7.07 -6.43
C VAL A 275 -4.49 7.97 -7.23
N LYS A 276 -3.98 9.15 -7.67
CA LYS A 276 -4.68 10.05 -8.60
C LYS A 276 -3.68 10.65 -9.59
N GLN A 277 -3.98 10.54 -10.87
CA GLN A 277 -3.18 11.13 -11.94
C GLN A 277 -1.68 10.76 -11.88
N GLY A 278 -1.38 9.50 -11.51
CA GLY A 278 0.00 8.99 -11.41
C GLY A 278 0.72 9.32 -10.10
N THR A 279 0.16 10.15 -9.22
CA THR A 279 0.67 10.38 -7.88
C THR A 279 0.05 9.39 -6.91
N GLU A 280 0.85 8.63 -6.18
CA GLU A 280 0.40 7.72 -5.12
C GLU A 280 0.86 8.25 -3.76
N LEU A 281 -0.11 8.46 -2.86
CA LEU A 281 0.12 9.02 -1.53
C LEU A 281 -0.25 8.01 -0.45
N VAL A 282 0.46 8.07 0.67
CA VAL A 282 0.10 7.39 1.90
C VAL A 282 -0.20 8.42 3.00
N ALA A 283 -1.37 8.28 3.62
CA ALA A 283 -1.79 9.06 4.77
C ALA A 283 -1.92 8.15 5.99
N VAL A 284 -1.12 8.37 7.01
CA VAL A 284 -1.18 7.64 8.28
C VAL A 284 -1.76 8.53 9.35
N VAL A 285 -2.73 8.00 10.09
CA VAL A 285 -3.38 8.65 11.25
C VAL A 285 -3.29 7.70 12.43
N MET A 286 -2.72 8.14 13.55
CA MET A 286 -2.56 7.34 14.76
C MET A 286 -3.17 8.04 15.98
N GLY A 287 -3.84 7.25 16.81
CA GLY A 287 -4.40 7.75 18.06
C GLY A 287 -5.57 8.72 17.89
N ALA A 288 -6.38 8.55 16.85
CA ALA A 288 -7.64 9.28 16.72
C ALA A 288 -8.66 8.80 17.78
N SER A 289 -9.57 9.69 18.17
CA SER A 289 -10.53 9.43 19.26
C SER A 289 -11.56 8.37 18.89
N ASN A 290 -11.89 8.25 17.61
CA ASN A 290 -12.90 7.33 17.09
C ASN A 290 -12.64 6.99 15.61
N SER A 291 -13.44 6.08 15.08
CA SER A 291 -13.35 5.62 13.70
C SER A 291 -13.58 6.73 12.67
N ASN A 292 -14.54 7.64 12.91
CA ASN A 292 -14.84 8.72 11.97
C ASN A 292 -13.68 9.71 11.88
N ASP A 293 -13.04 10.06 13.00
CA ASP A 293 -11.91 10.99 13.04
C ASP A 293 -10.71 10.48 12.23
N ARG A 294 -10.37 9.16 12.34
CA ARG A 294 -9.27 8.59 11.55
C ARG A 294 -9.55 8.63 10.04
N PHE A 295 -10.79 8.30 9.61
CA PHE A 295 -11.13 8.33 8.17
C PHE A 295 -11.20 9.75 7.62
N ASN A 296 -11.81 10.67 8.37
CA ASN A 296 -11.86 12.08 7.99
C ASN A 296 -10.45 12.70 7.96
N GLY A 297 -9.61 12.37 8.95
CA GLY A 297 -8.21 12.81 8.98
C GLY A 297 -7.43 12.35 7.75
N ALA A 298 -7.47 11.06 7.44
CA ALA A 298 -6.77 10.51 6.27
C ALA A 298 -7.30 11.09 4.95
N ARG A 299 -8.63 11.27 4.82
CA ARG A 299 -9.23 11.90 3.64
C ARG A 299 -8.78 13.35 3.46
N LYS A 300 -8.71 14.14 4.54
CA LYS A 300 -8.21 15.51 4.51
C LYS A 300 -6.74 15.58 4.07
N LEU A 301 -5.90 14.70 4.61
CA LEU A 301 -4.50 14.58 4.24
C LEU A 301 -4.34 14.24 2.75
N LEU A 302 -5.03 13.20 2.27
CA LEU A 302 -4.98 12.80 0.86
C LEU A 302 -5.48 13.91 -0.07
N ASN A 303 -6.60 14.57 0.28
CA ASN A 303 -7.11 15.70 -0.51
C ASN A 303 -6.12 16.87 -0.56
N TYR A 304 -5.49 17.19 0.57
CA TYR A 304 -4.43 18.21 0.63
C TYR A 304 -3.25 17.86 -0.27
N GLY A 305 -2.75 16.62 -0.19
CA GLY A 305 -1.66 16.15 -1.03
C GLY A 305 -1.99 16.26 -2.53
N PHE A 306 -3.12 15.68 -2.95
CA PHE A 306 -3.54 15.73 -4.35
C PHE A 306 -3.92 17.11 -4.87
N ALA A 307 -4.29 18.05 -4.00
CA ALA A 307 -4.54 19.43 -4.41
C ALA A 307 -3.25 20.21 -4.70
N ASN A 308 -2.20 19.97 -3.93
CA ASN A 308 -0.98 20.78 -3.94
C ASN A 308 0.19 20.14 -4.69
N TRP A 309 0.27 18.79 -4.78
CA TRP A 309 1.45 18.08 -5.22
C TRP A 309 1.15 17.13 -6.39
N ALA A 310 2.16 16.89 -7.22
CA ALA A 310 2.16 15.90 -8.28
C ALA A 310 3.50 15.17 -8.32
N THR A 311 3.46 13.86 -8.49
CA THR A 311 4.65 13.06 -8.77
C THR A 311 4.81 12.97 -10.28
N VAL A 312 5.96 13.42 -10.78
CA VAL A 312 6.27 13.41 -12.21
C VAL A 312 7.43 12.46 -12.43
N THR A 313 7.19 11.42 -13.22
CA THR A 313 8.26 10.50 -13.65
C THR A 313 8.82 11.03 -14.95
N VAL A 314 10.12 11.28 -14.97
CA VAL A 314 10.84 11.82 -16.13
C VAL A 314 11.89 10.83 -16.63
N SER A 315 12.07 10.80 -17.93
CA SER A 315 13.15 10.12 -18.63
C SER A 315 13.63 11.04 -19.78
N PRO A 316 14.94 11.15 -20.04
CA PRO A 316 15.43 11.90 -21.19
C PRO A 316 14.86 11.32 -22.48
N GLU A 317 14.49 12.20 -23.43
CA GLU A 317 14.06 11.75 -24.74
C GLU A 317 15.18 11.03 -25.49
N SER A 318 14.82 10.01 -26.26
CA SER A 318 15.79 9.28 -27.11
C SER A 318 16.58 10.19 -28.07
N SER A 319 15.99 11.32 -28.47
CA SER A 319 16.64 12.37 -29.26
C SER A 319 17.83 13.02 -28.56
N GLN A 320 17.83 13.07 -27.23
CA GLN A 320 18.89 13.65 -26.39
C GLN A 320 19.99 12.62 -26.08
N LEU A 321 19.75 11.32 -26.30
CA LEU A 321 20.66 10.22 -26.00
C LEU A 321 21.41 9.74 -27.26
N GLN A 322 22.01 10.67 -28.01
CA GLN A 322 22.80 10.31 -29.19
C GLN A 322 24.08 9.58 -28.79
N PRO A 323 24.54 8.60 -29.61
CA PRO A 323 25.78 7.86 -29.32
C PRO A 323 26.98 8.80 -29.17
N ILE A 324 27.82 8.53 -28.15
CA ILE A 324 29.05 9.32 -27.89
C ILE A 324 30.26 8.67 -28.56
N LYS A 325 31.12 9.50 -29.17
CA LYS A 325 32.39 9.08 -29.78
C LYS A 325 33.33 8.49 -28.72
N VAL A 326 33.97 7.35 -29.04
CA VAL A 326 34.93 6.67 -28.15
C VAL A 326 36.32 6.71 -28.77
N LYS A 327 37.24 7.37 -28.06
CA LYS A 327 38.68 7.39 -28.39
C LYS A 327 39.37 6.10 -27.93
N LYS A 328 40.32 5.60 -28.71
CA LYS A 328 41.10 4.40 -28.44
C LYS A 328 40.27 3.12 -28.25
N GLY A 329 39.01 3.11 -28.71
CA GLY A 329 38.11 1.99 -28.65
C GLY A 329 38.16 1.08 -29.86
N ASP A 330 37.77 -0.17 -29.70
CA ASP A 330 37.53 -1.11 -30.79
C ASP A 330 36.24 -0.80 -31.58
N ARG A 331 35.37 0.05 -31.00
CA ARG A 331 34.24 0.71 -31.66
C ARG A 331 34.45 2.21 -31.62
N SER A 332 33.90 2.93 -32.61
CA SER A 332 34.01 4.39 -32.73
C SER A 332 33.07 5.15 -31.83
N GLU A 333 32.02 4.51 -31.34
CA GLU A 333 30.97 5.12 -30.52
C GLU A 333 30.33 4.09 -29.58
N VAL A 334 29.65 4.56 -28.56
CA VAL A 334 28.83 3.80 -27.63
C VAL A 334 27.43 4.39 -27.56
N GLY A 335 26.41 3.52 -27.57
CA GLY A 335 25.04 3.92 -27.35
C GLY A 335 24.82 4.38 -25.91
N LEU A 336 23.76 5.14 -25.69
CA LEU A 336 23.36 5.62 -24.38
C LEU A 336 21.99 5.07 -23.98
N ALA A 337 21.79 4.95 -22.69
CA ALA A 337 20.50 4.69 -22.06
C ALA A 337 20.35 5.55 -20.80
N ALA A 338 19.12 5.84 -20.45
CA ALA A 338 18.79 6.45 -19.17
C ALA A 338 17.57 5.74 -18.58
N GLY A 339 17.51 5.68 -17.25
CA GLY A 339 16.35 5.19 -16.53
C GLY A 339 15.26 6.25 -16.40
N GLU A 340 14.22 5.88 -15.70
CA GLU A 340 13.17 6.78 -15.24
C GLU A 340 13.45 7.18 -13.79
N GLN A 341 13.12 8.43 -13.45
CA GLN A 341 13.22 8.94 -12.09
C GLN A 341 11.98 9.76 -11.76
N SER A 342 11.39 9.49 -10.60
CA SER A 342 10.23 10.23 -10.12
C SER A 342 10.66 11.40 -9.23
N PHE A 343 10.00 12.52 -9.42
CA PHE A 343 10.19 13.75 -8.66
C PHE A 343 8.83 14.24 -8.16
N LEU A 344 8.78 14.65 -6.90
CA LEU A 344 7.62 15.32 -6.34
C LEU A 344 7.76 16.82 -6.57
N VAL A 345 6.73 17.42 -7.17
CA VAL A 345 6.70 18.84 -7.46
C VAL A 345 5.37 19.46 -7.07
N GLU A 346 5.37 20.75 -6.75
CA GLU A 346 4.12 21.49 -6.61
C GLU A 346 3.32 21.43 -7.92
N LYS A 347 2.03 21.13 -7.82
CA LYS A 347 1.16 20.93 -8.99
C LYS A 347 1.11 22.16 -9.91
N SER A 348 1.24 23.34 -9.35
CA SER A 348 1.33 24.62 -10.08
C SER A 348 2.59 24.71 -10.96
N LYS A 349 3.67 24.02 -10.59
CA LYS A 349 4.99 24.09 -11.22
C LYS A 349 5.30 22.94 -12.19
N VAL A 350 4.39 21.98 -12.35
CA VAL A 350 4.60 20.83 -13.24
C VAL A 350 4.96 21.26 -14.67
N LYS A 351 4.41 22.38 -15.14
CA LYS A 351 4.66 22.89 -16.51
C LYS A 351 6.01 23.60 -16.66
N SER A 352 6.69 23.93 -15.57
CA SER A 352 8.02 24.56 -15.59
C SER A 352 9.16 23.56 -15.42
N ILE A 353 8.87 22.27 -15.51
CA ILE A 353 9.91 21.23 -15.52
C ILE A 353 10.68 21.27 -16.82
N GLU A 354 12.01 21.39 -16.73
CA GLU A 354 12.93 21.31 -17.84
C GLU A 354 13.97 20.22 -17.62
N LEU A 355 14.36 19.54 -18.72
CA LEU A 355 15.37 18.48 -18.72
C LEU A 355 16.58 18.96 -19.51
N ILE A 356 17.74 19.01 -18.85
CA ILE A 356 19.01 19.44 -19.45
C ILE A 356 19.99 18.29 -19.41
N THR A 357 20.23 17.64 -20.56
CA THR A 357 21.14 16.50 -20.65
C THR A 357 22.57 16.97 -20.89
N GLU A 358 23.48 16.60 -19.99
CA GLU A 358 24.91 16.90 -20.04
C GLU A 358 25.70 15.65 -20.36
N LEU A 359 26.34 15.67 -21.52
CA LEU A 359 27.16 14.57 -22.03
C LEU A 359 28.56 15.08 -22.43
N PRO A 360 29.62 14.30 -22.21
CA PRO A 360 30.94 14.64 -22.71
C PRO A 360 30.99 14.52 -24.24
N GLU A 361 31.77 15.35 -24.90
CA GLU A 361 31.96 15.27 -26.36
C GLU A 361 32.54 13.92 -26.82
N SER A 362 33.34 13.27 -25.98
CA SER A 362 33.94 11.97 -26.27
C SER A 362 34.36 11.25 -25.00
N LEU A 363 34.33 9.92 -25.04
CA LEU A 363 34.83 9.04 -24.01
C LEU A 363 36.14 8.36 -24.42
N THR A 364 36.90 7.80 -23.47
CA THR A 364 38.12 7.03 -23.76
C THR A 364 37.95 5.59 -23.29
N ALA A 365 38.16 4.62 -24.19
CA ALA A 365 38.06 3.19 -23.86
C ALA A 365 39.08 2.76 -22.79
N PRO A 366 38.74 1.78 -21.91
CA PRO A 366 37.56 0.93 -21.99
C PRO A 366 36.29 1.61 -21.43
N ILE A 367 35.14 1.28 -21.96
CA ILE A 367 33.80 1.65 -21.44
C ILE A 367 33.10 0.35 -21.09
N TYR A 368 32.44 0.32 -19.96
CA TYR A 368 31.67 -0.84 -19.52
C TYR A 368 30.16 -0.57 -19.67
N ASP A 369 29.45 -1.62 -20.00
CA ASP A 369 27.98 -1.57 -20.02
C ASP A 369 27.43 -1.14 -18.64
N GLY A 370 26.43 -0.24 -18.61
CA GLY A 370 25.90 0.36 -17.38
C GLY A 370 26.80 1.44 -16.74
N GLN A 371 28.00 1.72 -17.29
CA GLN A 371 28.85 2.78 -16.76
C GLN A 371 28.16 4.15 -16.92
N GLN A 372 28.07 4.92 -15.84
CA GLN A 372 27.59 6.30 -15.92
C GLN A 372 28.53 7.15 -16.77
N VAL A 373 27.98 7.83 -17.77
CA VAL A 373 28.72 8.65 -18.73
C VAL A 373 28.21 10.09 -18.83
N GLY A 374 27.09 10.37 -18.23
CA GLY A 374 26.49 11.70 -18.17
C GLY A 374 25.36 11.78 -17.16
N VAL A 375 24.68 12.89 -17.14
CA VAL A 375 23.50 13.16 -16.32
C VAL A 375 22.48 14.00 -17.10
N THR A 376 21.23 13.80 -16.81
CA THR A 376 20.17 14.76 -17.17
C THR A 376 19.74 15.47 -15.92
N ARG A 377 19.97 16.77 -15.84
CA ARG A 377 19.45 17.61 -14.75
C ARG A 377 17.98 17.88 -14.95
N VAL A 378 17.23 17.80 -13.87
CA VAL A 378 15.81 18.13 -13.83
C VAL A 378 15.67 19.42 -13.06
N THR A 379 15.13 20.45 -13.69
CA THR A 379 14.93 21.75 -13.07
C THR A 379 13.46 22.12 -13.03
N VAL A 380 13.07 22.94 -12.05
CA VAL A 380 11.73 23.52 -11.91
C VAL A 380 11.93 25.01 -11.63
N ASP A 381 11.33 25.88 -12.46
CA ASP A 381 11.54 27.33 -12.41
C ASP A 381 13.04 27.72 -12.43
N GLY A 382 13.89 26.91 -13.09
CA GLY A 382 15.34 27.11 -13.18
C GLY A 382 16.15 26.58 -12.00
N GLU A 383 15.52 26.09 -10.94
CA GLU A 383 16.19 25.44 -9.79
C GLU A 383 16.30 23.94 -10.00
N GLU A 384 17.49 23.36 -9.76
CA GLU A 384 17.71 21.92 -9.88
C GLU A 384 17.03 21.16 -8.74
N ILE A 385 16.14 20.22 -9.10
CA ILE A 385 15.45 19.34 -8.14
C ILE A 385 16.04 17.92 -8.11
N GLY A 386 16.92 17.58 -9.04
CA GLY A 386 17.63 16.33 -9.08
C GLY A 386 18.14 15.95 -10.46
N THR A 387 18.66 14.72 -10.58
CA THR A 387 19.30 14.23 -11.80
C THR A 387 18.86 12.82 -12.17
N VAL A 388 18.81 12.54 -13.47
CA VAL A 388 18.67 11.19 -14.03
C VAL A 388 20.03 10.76 -14.59
N LYS A 389 20.53 9.57 -14.20
CA LYS A 389 21.81 9.05 -14.69
C LYS A 389 21.68 8.65 -16.16
N VAL A 390 22.67 9.06 -16.97
CA VAL A 390 22.86 8.56 -18.33
C VAL A 390 24.02 7.56 -18.32
N ILE A 391 23.77 6.35 -18.82
CA ILE A 391 24.69 5.23 -18.79
C ILE A 391 25.05 4.77 -20.21
N ALA A 392 26.20 4.13 -20.33
CA ALA A 392 26.60 3.46 -21.58
C ALA A 392 25.71 2.23 -21.79
N ASN A 393 25.16 2.11 -22.99
CA ASN A 393 24.41 0.94 -23.46
C ASN A 393 25.34 0.10 -24.34
N GLY A 394 26.06 -0.80 -23.68
CA GLY A 394 27.06 -1.68 -24.26
C GLY A 394 28.52 -1.32 -23.91
N SER A 395 29.39 -2.31 -24.03
CA SER A 395 30.83 -2.16 -23.73
C SER A 395 31.65 -1.82 -24.97
N VAL A 396 32.69 -0.99 -24.78
CA VAL A 396 33.72 -0.69 -25.80
C VAL A 396 35.10 -1.03 -25.23
N GLY A 397 35.74 -2.06 -25.77
CA GLY A 397 37.07 -2.48 -25.39
C GLY A 397 38.17 -1.56 -25.93
N ARG A 398 39.36 -1.61 -25.33
CA ARG A 398 40.53 -0.89 -25.87
C ARG A 398 40.95 -1.46 -27.23
N MET A 399 41.25 -0.57 -28.18
CA MET A 399 41.96 -0.95 -29.42
C MET A 399 43.37 -1.43 -29.07
N ASN A 400 43.71 -2.65 -29.44
CA ASN A 400 45.07 -3.15 -29.38
C ASN A 400 45.69 -3.21 -30.79
N PHE A 401 47.04 -3.42 -30.89
CA PHE A 401 47.74 -3.44 -32.14
C PHE A 401 47.15 -4.45 -33.15
N ALA A 402 46.81 -5.65 -32.69
CA ALA A 402 46.26 -6.70 -33.57
C ALA A 402 44.89 -6.29 -34.13
N LYS A 403 43.98 -5.73 -33.33
CA LYS A 403 42.67 -5.21 -33.76
C LYS A 403 42.82 -4.01 -34.71
N ALA A 404 43.78 -3.10 -34.40
CA ALA A 404 44.07 -1.95 -35.29
C ALA A 404 44.58 -2.42 -36.63
N PHE A 405 45.50 -3.35 -36.67
CA PHE A 405 46.09 -3.92 -37.88
C PHE A 405 45.01 -4.63 -38.73
N LEU A 406 44.16 -5.46 -38.12
CA LEU A 406 43.08 -6.11 -38.80
C LEU A 406 42.04 -5.11 -39.37
N LYS A 407 41.76 -4.01 -38.66
CA LYS A 407 40.86 -2.95 -39.14
C LYS A 407 41.42 -2.23 -40.37
N VAL A 408 42.73 -1.95 -40.39
CA VAL A 408 43.41 -1.35 -41.54
C VAL A 408 43.40 -2.31 -42.73
N LEU A 409 43.76 -3.59 -42.51
CA LEU A 409 43.66 -4.62 -43.57
C LEU A 409 42.28 -4.75 -44.17
N LYS A 410 41.27 -4.81 -43.30
CA LYS A 410 39.87 -4.91 -43.76
C LYS A 410 39.44 -3.72 -44.61
N ASN A 411 39.82 -2.50 -44.23
CA ASN A 411 39.55 -1.30 -45.03
C ASN A 411 40.33 -1.25 -46.32
N TYR A 412 41.54 -1.87 -46.39
CA TYR A 412 42.37 -1.88 -47.60
C TYR A 412 41.93 -2.94 -48.63
N PHE A 413 41.41 -4.10 -48.19
CA PHE A 413 41.04 -5.21 -49.07
C PHE A 413 39.55 -5.24 -49.45
N PHE A 414 38.67 -4.47 -48.77
CA PHE A 414 37.23 -4.46 -49.00
C PHE A 414 36.67 -3.07 -49.38
N MET A 415 37.57 -2.15 -49.79
CA MET A 415 37.20 -1.01 -50.63
C MET A 415 37.20 -1.46 -52.12
#